data_20248b35e38ea8b3f131d31496ac0749
#
_entry.id   20248b35e38ea8b3f131d31496ac0749
#
_cell.length_a   1.000
_cell.length_b   1.000
_cell.length_c   1.000
_cell.angle_alpha   90.00
_cell.angle_beta   90.00
_cell.angle_gamma   90.00
#
_symmetry.space_group_name_H-M   'P 1'
#
loop_
_entity.id
_entity.type
_entity.pdbx_description
1 polymer ?
#
loop_
_entity_poly.entity_id
_entity_poly.type
_entity_poly.pdbx_seq_one_letter_code
_entity_poly.pdbx_strand_id
1 'polypeptide(L)'
;PSLDPVLRLALSGGGNLVRLRDIAESEIERQLEGISGVAAVRVKGGLEDEVQVLVNPQLLASYKITAEMIQQRLQQENLNVPGGKLEEGSIEYVVRTLNQFQSLKDIEDLPIITRGTTVIKLADVARVVRGSKDRDMILRAGGEEAVEVAIYREAGSNISAVAKTVRERLFGFKKSGKQMPGIIDDIDDDLSLAVLSDQSVFIESAISEVKSAAMFGGVFAILVCFLFLRRFASTFVIGLAVPISIVATFG
;
A
#
# COMPACT_ATOMS: atom_id res chain seq x y z
N PRO A 1 9.55 -6.69 -10.33
CA PRO A 1 9.17 -6.28 -8.98
C PRO A 1 9.74 -7.31 -8.01
N SER A 2 10.34 -6.83 -6.91
CA SER A 2 10.77 -7.72 -5.82
C SER A 2 9.52 -8.41 -5.28
N LEU A 3 9.55 -9.74 -5.19
CA LEU A 3 8.42 -10.55 -4.70
C LEU A 3 8.15 -10.31 -3.21
N ASP A 4 9.16 -9.81 -2.47
CA ASP A 4 9.06 -9.56 -1.03
C ASP A 4 8.94 -8.07 -0.72
N PRO A 5 8.04 -7.67 0.18
CA PRO A 5 7.90 -6.29 0.61
C PRO A 5 9.11 -5.86 1.45
N VAL A 6 9.54 -4.61 1.27
CA VAL A 6 10.63 -4.00 2.05
C VAL A 6 10.20 -3.74 3.49
N LEU A 7 8.97 -3.28 3.64
CA LEU A 7 8.34 -3.04 4.94
C LEU A 7 6.97 -3.69 4.99
N ARG A 8 6.63 -4.27 6.14
CA ARG A 8 5.28 -4.76 6.46
C ARG A 8 4.84 -4.12 7.76
N LEU A 9 3.67 -3.51 7.70
CA LEU A 9 3.06 -2.81 8.83
C LEU A 9 1.75 -3.49 9.17
N ALA A 10 1.35 -3.42 10.43
CA ALA A 10 0.02 -3.80 10.87
C ALA A 10 -0.68 -2.59 11.47
N LEU A 11 -1.83 -2.25 10.94
CA LEU A 11 -2.75 -1.29 11.50
C LEU A 11 -3.83 -2.03 12.28
N SER A 12 -3.99 -1.75 13.57
CA SER A 12 -4.95 -2.40 14.47
C SER A 12 -5.63 -1.37 15.38
N GLY A 13 -6.73 -1.75 16.03
CA GLY A 13 -7.49 -0.89 16.92
C GLY A 13 -8.85 -0.46 16.36
N GLY A 14 -9.56 0.40 17.07
CA GLY A 14 -10.83 1.01 16.64
C GLY A 14 -12.03 0.09 16.43
N GLY A 15 -11.88 -1.22 16.56
CA GLY A 15 -12.94 -2.24 16.51
C GLY A 15 -13.72 -2.38 15.19
N ASN A 16 -13.56 -1.48 14.23
CA ASN A 16 -14.25 -1.51 12.93
C ASN A 16 -13.26 -1.80 11.79
N LEU A 17 -13.29 -3.03 11.28
CA LEU A 17 -12.38 -3.50 10.25
C LEU A 17 -12.59 -2.87 8.86
N VAL A 18 -13.81 -2.40 8.56
CA VAL A 18 -14.09 -1.65 7.32
C VAL A 18 -13.39 -0.30 7.37
N ARG A 19 -13.56 0.44 8.49
CA ARG A 19 -12.89 1.72 8.70
C ARG A 19 -11.37 1.57 8.72
N LEU A 20 -10.88 0.52 9.37
CA LEU A 20 -9.44 0.24 9.45
C LEU A 20 -8.83 0.06 8.06
N ARG A 21 -9.52 -0.67 7.18
CA ARG A 21 -9.09 -0.87 5.80
C ARG A 21 -9.19 0.42 4.99
N ASP A 22 -10.28 1.16 5.14
CA ASP A 22 -10.48 2.43 4.45
C ASP A 22 -9.36 3.45 4.79
N ILE A 23 -8.99 3.57 6.06
CA ILE A 23 -7.86 4.41 6.50
C ILE A 23 -6.54 3.90 5.89
N ALA A 24 -6.32 2.59 5.89
CA ALA A 24 -5.10 2.02 5.30
C ALA A 24 -4.98 2.32 3.81
N GLU A 25 -6.09 2.27 3.05
CA GLU A 25 -6.12 2.53 1.61
C GLU A 25 -6.14 4.04 1.30
N SER A 26 -6.98 4.82 1.99
CA SER A 26 -7.19 6.24 1.66
C SER A 26 -6.09 7.15 2.18
N GLU A 27 -5.53 6.85 3.37
CA GLU A 27 -4.54 7.71 4.02
C GLU A 27 -3.12 7.15 3.89
N ILE A 28 -2.91 5.88 4.28
CA ILE A 28 -1.56 5.32 4.34
C ILE A 28 -1.06 4.96 2.95
N GLU A 29 -1.78 4.13 2.19
CA GLU A 29 -1.38 3.68 0.84
C GLU A 29 -1.13 4.86 -0.08
N ARG A 30 -2.09 5.77 -0.19
CA ARG A 30 -2.01 6.95 -1.08
C ARG A 30 -0.82 7.85 -0.79
N GLN A 31 -0.50 8.08 0.50
CA GLN A 31 0.63 8.92 0.87
C GLN A 31 1.97 8.22 0.67
N LEU A 32 2.03 6.90 0.82
CA LEU A 32 3.26 6.12 0.66
C LEU A 32 3.58 5.82 -0.80
N GLU A 33 2.58 5.64 -1.67
CA GLU A 33 2.80 5.43 -3.11
C GLU A 33 3.48 6.61 -3.80
N GLY A 34 3.33 7.83 -3.26
CA GLY A 34 4.00 9.03 -3.76
C GLY A 34 5.50 9.12 -3.41
N ILE A 35 6.04 8.18 -2.64
CA ILE A 35 7.46 8.19 -2.22
C ILE A 35 8.34 7.62 -3.34
N SER A 36 9.38 8.36 -3.72
CA SER A 36 10.35 7.90 -4.72
C SER A 36 11.02 6.59 -4.28
N GLY A 37 11.03 5.61 -5.18
CA GLY A 37 11.55 4.27 -4.94
C GLY A 37 10.54 3.26 -4.37
N VAL A 38 9.31 3.68 -4.07
CA VAL A 38 8.18 2.80 -3.78
C VAL A 38 7.49 2.44 -5.10
N ALA A 39 7.42 1.14 -5.40
CA ALA A 39 6.77 0.65 -6.61
C ALA A 39 5.27 0.42 -6.43
N ALA A 40 4.87 -0.04 -5.25
CA ALA A 40 3.47 -0.28 -4.89
C ALA A 40 3.34 -0.40 -3.37
N VAL A 41 2.19 -0.04 -2.88
CA VAL A 41 1.71 -0.37 -1.54
C VAL A 41 0.55 -1.35 -1.70
N ARG A 42 0.42 -2.33 -0.81
CA ARG A 42 -0.67 -3.31 -0.86
C ARG A 42 -1.29 -3.46 0.51
N VAL A 43 -2.57 -3.20 0.57
CA VAL A 43 -3.39 -3.39 1.76
C VAL A 43 -3.99 -4.79 1.73
N LYS A 44 -3.89 -5.53 2.84
CA LYS A 44 -4.42 -6.89 2.99
C LYS A 44 -5.14 -7.06 4.32
N GLY A 45 -6.15 -7.91 4.34
CA GLY A 45 -6.97 -8.11 5.54
C GLY A 45 -8.01 -7.01 5.74
N GLY A 46 -8.60 -6.95 6.93
CA GLY A 46 -9.75 -6.10 7.20
C GLY A 46 -11.02 -6.59 6.52
N LEU A 47 -12.01 -5.70 6.41
CA LEU A 47 -13.26 -5.93 5.67
C LEU A 47 -13.36 -4.93 4.54
N GLU A 48 -13.58 -5.42 3.33
CA GLU A 48 -13.87 -4.60 2.16
C GLU A 48 -15.38 -4.37 2.08
N ASP A 49 -15.78 -3.08 2.11
CA ASP A 49 -17.19 -2.72 2.00
C ASP A 49 -17.69 -3.00 0.58
N GLU A 50 -18.86 -3.64 0.47
CA GLU A 50 -19.48 -3.90 -0.83
C GLU A 50 -20.99 -3.73 -0.77
N VAL A 51 -21.56 -3.47 -1.93
CA VAL A 51 -23.03 -3.47 -2.11
C VAL A 51 -23.45 -4.80 -2.70
N GLN A 52 -24.25 -5.55 -1.94
CA GLN A 52 -24.77 -6.85 -2.35
C GLN A 52 -26.17 -6.71 -2.92
N VAL A 53 -26.39 -7.26 -4.11
CA VAL A 53 -27.70 -7.35 -4.75
C VAL A 53 -28.22 -8.78 -4.61
N LEU A 54 -29.07 -8.99 -3.60
CA LEU A 54 -29.64 -10.28 -3.27
C LEU A 54 -30.91 -10.51 -4.09
N VAL A 55 -30.79 -11.25 -5.17
CA VAL A 55 -31.91 -11.54 -6.10
C VAL A 55 -32.88 -12.58 -5.54
N ASN A 56 -34.18 -12.42 -5.81
CA ASN A 56 -35.19 -13.41 -5.49
C ASN A 56 -35.48 -14.27 -6.74
N PRO A 57 -35.13 -15.58 -6.75
CA PRO A 57 -35.29 -16.43 -7.93
C PRO A 57 -36.72 -16.59 -8.40
N GLN A 58 -37.69 -16.56 -7.45
CA GLN A 58 -39.13 -16.72 -7.77
C GLN A 58 -39.67 -15.48 -8.49
N LEU A 59 -39.27 -14.29 -8.05
CA LEU A 59 -39.64 -13.04 -8.69
C LEU A 59 -38.97 -12.90 -10.05
N LEU A 60 -37.68 -13.27 -10.16
CA LEU A 60 -36.98 -13.31 -11.44
C LEU A 60 -37.74 -14.18 -12.46
N ALA A 61 -38.14 -15.39 -12.06
CA ALA A 61 -38.90 -16.31 -12.93
C ALA A 61 -40.25 -15.76 -13.34
N SER A 62 -40.97 -15.12 -12.40
CA SER A 62 -42.30 -14.55 -12.68
C SER A 62 -42.25 -13.40 -13.67
N TYR A 63 -41.23 -12.55 -13.57
CA TYR A 63 -41.00 -11.45 -14.50
C TYR A 63 -40.18 -11.83 -15.73
N LYS A 64 -39.73 -13.11 -15.86
CA LYS A 64 -38.86 -13.61 -16.95
C LYS A 64 -37.60 -12.74 -17.09
N ILE A 65 -36.97 -12.42 -15.97
CA ILE A 65 -35.71 -11.69 -15.87
C ILE A 65 -34.63 -12.69 -15.49
N THR A 66 -33.44 -12.57 -16.08
CA THR A 66 -32.27 -13.39 -15.72
C THR A 66 -31.28 -12.57 -14.90
N ALA A 67 -30.42 -13.25 -14.15
CA ALA A 67 -29.37 -12.58 -13.38
C ALA A 67 -28.39 -11.82 -14.29
N GLU A 68 -28.11 -12.35 -15.49
CA GLU A 68 -27.27 -11.73 -16.51
C GLU A 68 -27.85 -10.38 -16.98
N MET A 69 -29.17 -10.29 -17.13
CA MET A 69 -29.83 -9.02 -17.50
C MET A 69 -29.62 -7.95 -16.42
N ILE A 70 -29.73 -8.33 -15.15
CA ILE A 70 -29.44 -7.43 -14.03
C ILE A 70 -27.99 -7.00 -14.05
N GLN A 71 -27.05 -7.94 -14.20
CA GLN A 71 -25.62 -7.65 -14.26
C GLN A 71 -25.27 -6.69 -15.40
N GLN A 72 -25.79 -6.95 -16.60
CA GLN A 72 -25.57 -6.09 -17.76
C GLN A 72 -26.13 -4.68 -17.52
N ARG A 73 -27.31 -4.57 -16.91
CA ARG A 73 -27.90 -3.28 -16.62
C ARG A 73 -27.11 -2.49 -15.57
N LEU A 74 -26.67 -3.14 -14.49
CA LEU A 74 -25.79 -2.53 -13.49
C LEU A 74 -24.48 -2.04 -14.11
N GLN A 75 -23.86 -2.84 -14.97
CA GLN A 75 -22.64 -2.45 -15.67
C GLN A 75 -22.84 -1.25 -16.61
N GLN A 76 -23.97 -1.20 -17.33
CA GLN A 76 -24.29 -0.09 -18.24
C GLN A 76 -24.51 1.24 -17.52
N GLU A 77 -25.11 1.21 -16.34
CA GLU A 77 -25.38 2.43 -15.56
C GLU A 77 -24.18 2.86 -14.70
N ASN A 78 -23.25 1.98 -14.39
CA ASN A 78 -22.03 2.30 -13.63
C ASN A 78 -20.82 2.52 -14.55
N LEU A 79 -21.02 3.15 -15.71
CA LEU A 79 -19.98 3.44 -16.67
C LEU A 79 -19.58 4.91 -16.62
N ASN A 80 -18.32 5.17 -16.32
CA ASN A 80 -17.72 6.49 -16.49
C ASN A 80 -17.26 6.63 -17.95
N VAL A 81 -18.18 7.07 -18.81
CA VAL A 81 -17.89 7.28 -20.25
C VAL A 81 -17.41 8.70 -20.45
N PRO A 82 -16.21 8.92 -21.02
CA PRO A 82 -15.82 10.26 -21.44
C PRO A 82 -16.79 10.73 -22.55
N GLY A 83 -17.58 11.76 -22.25
CA GLY A 83 -18.60 12.31 -23.14
C GLY A 83 -18.04 13.10 -24.33
N GLY A 84 -16.72 13.07 -24.53
CA GLY A 84 -16.05 13.79 -25.62
C GLY A 84 -15.67 15.24 -25.27
N LYS A 85 -15.19 15.96 -26.26
CA LYS A 85 -14.78 17.36 -26.17
C LYS A 85 -15.79 18.22 -26.90
N LEU A 86 -16.24 19.27 -26.27
CA LEU A 86 -17.07 20.30 -26.87
C LEU A 86 -16.19 21.54 -27.09
N GLU A 87 -16.04 21.94 -28.32
CA GLU A 87 -15.28 23.14 -28.67
C GLU A 87 -16.26 24.31 -28.89
N GLU A 88 -16.11 25.38 -28.12
CA GLU A 88 -16.85 26.63 -28.28
C GLU A 88 -15.84 27.79 -28.45
N GLY A 89 -15.57 28.17 -29.68
CA GLY A 89 -14.56 29.17 -30.00
C GLY A 89 -13.13 28.69 -29.69
N SER A 90 -12.47 29.35 -28.75
CA SER A 90 -11.10 28.99 -28.30
C SER A 90 -11.08 28.21 -26.99
N ILE A 91 -12.24 27.81 -26.46
CA ILE A 91 -12.37 27.11 -25.20
C ILE A 91 -12.81 25.66 -25.46
N GLU A 92 -12.04 24.70 -24.94
CA GLU A 92 -12.31 23.28 -25.02
C GLU A 92 -12.91 22.78 -23.70
N TYR A 93 -14.16 22.33 -23.73
CA TYR A 93 -14.83 21.73 -22.57
C TYR A 93 -14.74 20.22 -22.66
N VAL A 94 -14.13 19.61 -21.66
CA VAL A 94 -14.15 18.15 -21.50
C VAL A 94 -15.44 17.75 -20.79
N VAL A 95 -16.38 17.17 -21.52
CA VAL A 95 -17.63 16.65 -20.94
C VAL A 95 -17.36 15.25 -20.39
N ARG A 96 -17.59 15.05 -19.10
CA ARG A 96 -17.59 13.74 -18.46
C ARG A 96 -18.99 13.42 -18.00
N THR A 97 -19.54 12.32 -18.47
CA THR A 97 -20.79 11.79 -17.93
C THR A 97 -20.42 10.92 -16.73
N LEU A 98 -20.62 11.44 -15.51
CA LEU A 98 -20.46 10.67 -14.27
C LEU A 98 -21.76 9.89 -14.05
N ASN A 99 -21.81 8.67 -14.57
CA ASN A 99 -22.92 7.75 -14.35
C ASN A 99 -22.49 6.74 -13.25
N GLN A 100 -22.44 7.22 -12.02
CA GLN A 100 -22.08 6.41 -10.84
C GLN A 100 -23.23 6.46 -9.85
N PHE A 101 -23.55 5.30 -9.26
CA PHE A 101 -24.50 5.23 -8.18
C PHE A 101 -23.97 5.97 -6.95
N GLN A 102 -24.72 6.92 -6.43
CA GLN A 102 -24.35 7.71 -5.24
C GLN A 102 -24.98 7.17 -3.96
N SER A 103 -26.04 6.36 -4.09
CA SER A 103 -26.77 5.79 -2.97
C SER A 103 -27.27 4.38 -3.28
N LEU A 104 -27.59 3.61 -2.22
CA LEU A 104 -28.24 2.31 -2.38
C LEU A 104 -29.60 2.46 -3.09
N LYS A 105 -30.28 3.59 -2.86
CA LYS A 105 -31.56 3.87 -3.47
C LYS A 105 -31.47 4.04 -4.99
N ASP A 106 -30.38 4.60 -5.50
CA ASP A 106 -30.17 4.72 -6.95
C ASP A 106 -30.07 3.34 -7.60
N ILE A 107 -29.46 2.39 -6.90
CA ILE A 107 -29.36 0.99 -7.33
C ILE A 107 -30.73 0.31 -7.25
N GLU A 108 -31.48 0.51 -6.15
CA GLU A 108 -32.82 -0.04 -5.97
C GLU A 108 -33.80 0.48 -7.03
N ASP A 109 -33.73 1.76 -7.36
CA ASP A 109 -34.60 2.42 -8.33
C ASP A 109 -34.22 2.14 -9.80
N LEU A 110 -33.14 1.37 -10.04
CA LEU A 110 -32.66 1.06 -11.39
C LEU A 110 -33.72 0.29 -12.20
N PRO A 111 -34.16 0.83 -13.37
CA PRO A 111 -35.07 0.13 -14.25
C PRO A 111 -34.38 -1.02 -14.98
N ILE A 112 -34.82 -2.26 -14.73
CA ILE A 112 -34.25 -3.46 -15.36
C ILE A 112 -34.94 -3.73 -16.70
N ILE A 113 -36.27 -3.70 -16.73
CA ILE A 113 -37.06 -3.92 -17.95
C ILE A 113 -38.27 -2.99 -17.96
N THR A 114 -38.59 -2.50 -19.16
CA THR A 114 -39.85 -1.77 -19.40
C THR A 114 -40.74 -2.62 -20.29
N ARG A 115 -41.97 -2.91 -19.84
CA ARG A 115 -42.97 -3.65 -20.61
C ARG A 115 -44.23 -2.78 -20.78
N GLY A 116 -44.38 -2.21 -21.97
CA GLY A 116 -45.44 -1.25 -22.21
C GLY A 116 -45.31 -0.02 -21.30
N THR A 117 -46.27 0.17 -20.43
CA THR A 117 -46.27 1.27 -19.43
C THR A 117 -45.70 0.87 -18.08
N THR A 118 -45.37 -0.41 -17.87
CA THR A 118 -44.88 -0.91 -16.58
C THR A 118 -43.34 -0.99 -16.59
N VAL A 119 -42.72 -0.27 -15.67
CA VAL A 119 -41.26 -0.32 -15.42
C VAL A 119 -41.03 -1.23 -14.24
N ILE A 120 -40.23 -2.28 -14.42
CA ILE A 120 -39.78 -3.18 -13.35
C ILE A 120 -38.45 -2.70 -12.88
N LYS A 121 -38.37 -2.30 -11.60
CA LYS A 121 -37.14 -1.84 -10.95
C LYS A 121 -36.39 -2.99 -10.31
N LEU A 122 -35.12 -2.75 -9.96
CA LEU A 122 -34.30 -3.74 -9.26
C LEU A 122 -34.92 -4.10 -7.89
N ALA A 123 -35.48 -3.14 -7.17
CA ALA A 123 -36.16 -3.37 -5.90
C ALA A 123 -37.37 -4.34 -6.00
N ASP A 124 -37.99 -4.49 -7.18
CA ASP A 124 -39.11 -5.41 -7.38
C ASP A 124 -38.66 -6.88 -7.43
N VAL A 125 -37.38 -7.15 -7.68
CA VAL A 125 -36.83 -8.50 -7.92
C VAL A 125 -35.63 -8.84 -7.04
N ALA A 126 -35.03 -7.84 -6.37
CA ALA A 126 -33.87 -8.00 -5.54
C ALA A 126 -33.91 -7.08 -4.33
N ARG A 127 -33.13 -7.42 -3.30
CA ARG A 127 -32.85 -6.55 -2.16
C ARG A 127 -31.41 -6.04 -2.27
N VAL A 128 -31.20 -4.75 -2.15
CA VAL A 128 -29.89 -4.12 -2.13
C VAL A 128 -29.50 -3.87 -0.68
N VAL A 129 -28.37 -4.41 -0.27
CA VAL A 129 -27.86 -4.25 1.11
C VAL A 129 -26.38 -3.88 1.08
N ARG A 130 -25.95 -3.14 2.10
CA ARG A 130 -24.54 -2.94 2.36
C ARG A 130 -24.02 -4.14 3.13
N GLY A 131 -22.94 -4.73 2.68
CA GLY A 131 -22.31 -5.89 3.28
C GLY A 131 -20.81 -5.76 3.20
N SER A 132 -20.13 -6.82 3.58
CA SER A 132 -18.69 -6.95 3.41
C SER A 132 -18.41 -8.10 2.48
N LYS A 133 -17.40 -7.93 1.64
CA LYS A 133 -16.88 -8.99 0.78
C LYS A 133 -16.38 -10.16 1.63
N ASP A 134 -16.49 -11.37 1.09
CA ASP A 134 -15.92 -12.55 1.74
C ASP A 134 -14.43 -12.35 1.96
N ARG A 135 -13.97 -12.72 3.16
CA ARG A 135 -12.59 -12.52 3.55
C ARG A 135 -11.71 -13.61 2.97
N ASP A 136 -10.71 -13.24 2.20
CA ASP A 136 -9.67 -14.16 1.75
C ASP A 136 -8.64 -14.47 2.86
N MET A 137 -8.51 -13.55 3.84
CA MET A 137 -7.45 -13.60 4.85
C MET A 137 -7.90 -12.92 6.15
N ILE A 138 -7.52 -13.51 7.28
CA ILE A 138 -7.64 -12.90 8.61
C ILE A 138 -6.22 -12.65 9.14
N LEU A 139 -5.92 -11.40 9.41
CA LEU A 139 -4.65 -10.96 9.98
C LEU A 139 -4.86 -10.51 11.43
N ARG A 140 -3.89 -10.81 12.29
CA ARG A 140 -3.91 -10.39 13.69
C ARG A 140 -2.56 -9.84 14.12
N ALA A 141 -2.59 -8.73 14.84
CA ALA A 141 -1.44 -8.12 15.48
C ALA A 141 -1.77 -7.88 16.96
N GLY A 142 -0.90 -8.33 17.88
CA GLY A 142 -1.14 -8.16 19.31
C GLY A 142 -2.39 -8.87 19.88
N GLY A 143 -2.96 -9.84 19.14
CA GLY A 143 -4.19 -10.53 19.52
C GLY A 143 -5.47 -9.94 18.93
N GLU A 144 -5.43 -8.76 18.37
CA GLU A 144 -6.54 -8.08 17.70
C GLU A 144 -6.49 -8.29 16.18
N GLU A 145 -7.64 -8.20 15.51
CA GLU A 145 -7.69 -8.21 14.06
C GLU A 145 -7.06 -6.93 13.50
N ALA A 146 -6.27 -7.08 12.44
CA ALA A 146 -5.46 -6.02 11.87
C ALA A 146 -5.53 -6.00 10.35
N VAL A 147 -5.11 -4.87 9.78
CA VAL A 147 -4.88 -4.69 8.36
C VAL A 147 -3.37 -4.60 8.12
N GLU A 148 -2.85 -5.41 7.19
CA GLU A 148 -1.46 -5.33 6.77
C GLU A 148 -1.30 -4.30 5.64
N VAL A 149 -0.29 -3.45 5.78
CA VAL A 149 0.19 -2.58 4.70
C VAL A 149 1.58 -3.05 4.31
N ALA A 150 1.70 -3.62 3.11
CA ALA A 150 2.94 -4.15 2.56
C ALA A 150 3.52 -3.20 1.51
N ILE A 151 4.73 -2.71 1.72
CA ILE A 151 5.41 -1.73 0.87
C ILE A 151 6.45 -2.42 0.00
N TYR A 152 6.34 -2.25 -1.31
CA TYR A 152 7.23 -2.82 -2.32
C TYR A 152 8.08 -1.72 -2.95
N ARG A 153 9.37 -2.02 -3.16
CA ARG A 153 10.30 -1.09 -3.80
C ARG A 153 10.36 -1.22 -5.31
N GLU A 154 10.78 -0.17 -5.99
CA GLU A 154 11.15 -0.22 -7.39
C GLU A 154 12.42 -1.05 -7.60
N ALA A 155 12.52 -1.67 -8.78
CA ALA A 155 13.72 -2.41 -9.17
C ALA A 155 14.94 -1.47 -9.20
N GLY A 156 16.02 -1.88 -8.51
CA GLY A 156 17.25 -1.08 -8.45
C GLY A 156 17.28 0.00 -7.36
N SER A 157 16.16 0.29 -6.68
CA SER A 157 16.16 1.25 -5.57
C SER A 157 16.88 0.69 -4.33
N ASN A 158 17.47 1.59 -3.54
CA ASN A 158 18.17 1.23 -2.31
C ASN A 158 17.15 0.93 -1.19
N ILE A 159 17.15 -0.31 -0.69
CA ILE A 159 16.22 -0.81 0.33
C ILE A 159 16.26 0.05 1.59
N SER A 160 17.45 0.33 2.14
CA SER A 160 17.60 1.10 3.38
C SER A 160 17.13 2.55 3.20
N ALA A 161 17.40 3.16 2.04
CA ALA A 161 16.97 4.51 1.76
C ALA A 161 15.42 4.59 1.65
N VAL A 162 14.80 3.67 0.93
CA VAL A 162 13.33 3.60 0.79
C VAL A 162 12.68 3.36 2.15
N ALA A 163 13.14 2.34 2.90
CA ALA A 163 12.60 2.04 4.22
C ALA A 163 12.72 3.21 5.19
N LYS A 164 13.85 3.91 5.17
CA LYS A 164 14.08 5.11 5.99
C LYS A 164 13.08 6.22 5.63
N THR A 165 12.93 6.53 4.34
CA THR A 165 11.99 7.59 3.90
C THR A 165 10.55 7.23 4.25
N VAL A 166 10.16 5.95 4.08
CA VAL A 166 8.83 5.46 4.46
C VAL A 166 8.60 5.61 5.96
N ARG A 167 9.57 5.20 6.81
CA ARG A 167 9.47 5.37 8.27
C ARG A 167 9.38 6.84 8.69
N GLU A 168 10.20 7.71 8.08
CA GLU A 168 10.16 9.15 8.34
C GLU A 168 8.79 9.75 7.96
N ARG A 169 8.19 9.28 6.88
CA ARG A 169 6.86 9.72 6.46
C ARG A 169 5.75 9.21 7.38
N LEU A 170 5.88 7.97 7.87
CA LEU A 170 4.89 7.34 8.76
C LEU A 170 4.93 7.92 10.17
N PHE A 171 6.12 7.95 10.78
CA PHE A 171 6.31 8.28 12.21
C PHE A 171 6.84 9.68 12.44
N GLY A 172 7.01 10.47 11.39
CA GLY A 172 7.64 11.78 11.48
C GLY A 172 9.15 11.73 11.72
N PHE A 173 9.80 12.89 11.66
CA PHE A 173 11.23 13.01 11.88
C PHE A 173 11.61 14.39 12.39
N LYS A 174 12.79 14.51 13.03
CA LYS A 174 13.34 15.80 13.45
C LYS A 174 14.26 16.36 12.39
N LYS A 175 13.93 17.55 11.86
CA LYS A 175 14.79 18.30 10.94
C LYS A 175 15.09 19.68 11.53
N SER A 176 16.37 19.99 11.70
CA SER A 176 16.83 21.29 12.22
C SER A 176 16.19 21.71 13.55
N GLY A 177 15.92 20.73 14.45
CA GLY A 177 15.29 20.99 15.75
C GLY A 177 13.77 21.09 15.73
N LYS A 178 13.12 21.08 14.55
CA LYS A 178 11.67 21.08 14.41
C LYS A 178 11.17 19.65 14.16
N GLN A 179 10.15 19.23 14.91
CA GLN A 179 9.46 17.96 14.69
C GLN A 179 8.56 18.10 13.46
N MET A 180 8.73 17.23 12.48
CA MET A 180 7.81 17.07 11.35
C MET A 180 6.87 15.94 11.69
N PRO A 181 5.53 16.17 11.66
CA PRO A 181 4.57 15.11 11.98
C PRO A 181 4.62 13.99 10.94
N GLY A 182 4.31 12.79 11.39
CA GLY A 182 4.12 11.62 10.53
C GLY A 182 2.65 11.43 10.17
N ILE A 183 2.38 10.50 9.25
CA ILE A 183 1.01 10.11 8.89
C ILE A 183 0.25 9.62 10.13
N ILE A 184 0.94 8.94 11.05
CA ILE A 184 0.33 8.38 12.26
C ILE A 184 -0.19 9.46 13.21
N ASP A 185 0.39 10.65 13.18
CA ASP A 185 -0.03 11.77 14.04
C ASP A 185 -1.37 12.36 13.56
N ASP A 186 -1.77 12.10 12.30
CA ASP A 186 -3.02 12.55 11.71
C ASP A 186 -4.12 11.46 11.78
N ILE A 187 -3.75 10.24 12.20
CA ILE A 187 -4.67 9.10 12.35
C ILE A 187 -5.25 9.14 13.77
N ASP A 188 -6.48 8.63 13.93
CA ASP A 188 -7.17 8.60 15.22
C ASP A 188 -6.36 7.90 16.31
N ASP A 189 -6.41 8.46 17.53
CA ASP A 189 -5.65 8.01 18.71
C ASP A 189 -5.97 6.56 19.15
N ASP A 190 -7.10 6.00 18.72
CA ASP A 190 -7.53 4.64 19.01
C ASP A 190 -6.91 3.58 18.07
N LEU A 191 -6.12 4.02 17.09
CA LEU A 191 -5.44 3.15 16.14
C LEU A 191 -3.95 3.00 16.48
N SER A 192 -3.43 1.82 16.23
CA SER A 192 -2.02 1.48 16.43
C SER A 192 -1.39 0.96 15.15
N LEU A 193 -0.28 1.57 14.75
CA LEU A 193 0.51 1.13 13.62
C LEU A 193 1.82 0.49 14.12
N ALA A 194 1.97 -0.80 13.88
CA ALA A 194 3.14 -1.57 14.27
C ALA A 194 3.96 -2.02 13.05
N VAL A 195 5.28 -1.97 13.14
CA VAL A 195 6.17 -2.53 12.13
C VAL A 195 6.31 -4.03 12.38
N LEU A 196 5.80 -4.85 11.45
CA LEU A 196 5.89 -6.32 11.53
C LEU A 196 7.23 -6.84 11.02
N SER A 197 7.72 -6.24 9.93
CA SER A 197 8.97 -6.64 9.29
C SER A 197 9.59 -5.45 8.57
N ASP A 198 10.91 -5.33 8.70
CA ASP A 198 11.72 -4.30 8.05
C ASP A 198 13.01 -4.94 7.53
N GLN A 199 13.08 -5.13 6.20
CA GLN A 199 14.27 -5.70 5.56
C GLN A 199 15.50 -4.81 5.68
N SER A 200 15.32 -3.49 5.83
CA SER A 200 16.43 -2.55 5.93
C SER A 200 17.25 -2.76 7.20
N VAL A 201 16.61 -3.10 8.31
CA VAL A 201 17.28 -3.35 9.59
C VAL A 201 18.24 -4.54 9.48
N PHE A 202 17.79 -5.60 8.81
CA PHE A 202 18.64 -6.77 8.58
C PHE A 202 19.84 -6.44 7.70
N ILE A 203 19.63 -5.70 6.62
CA ILE A 203 20.69 -5.29 5.69
C ILE A 203 21.69 -4.34 6.38
N GLU A 204 21.19 -3.35 7.12
CA GLU A 204 22.04 -2.40 7.86
C GLU A 204 22.88 -3.10 8.93
N SER A 205 22.29 -4.07 9.63
CA SER A 205 23.00 -4.88 10.60
C SER A 205 24.12 -5.71 9.94
N ALA A 206 23.80 -6.39 8.83
CA ALA A 206 24.81 -7.16 8.08
C ALA A 206 25.96 -6.29 7.57
N ILE A 207 25.65 -5.11 7.01
CA ILE A 207 26.68 -4.14 6.57
C ILE A 207 27.51 -3.65 7.76
N SER A 208 26.89 -3.37 8.89
CA SER A 208 27.58 -2.93 10.11
C SER A 208 28.52 -4.02 10.64
N GLU A 209 28.09 -5.27 10.65
CA GLU A 209 28.92 -6.42 11.06
C GLU A 209 30.14 -6.58 10.13
N VAL A 210 29.94 -6.51 8.81
CA VAL A 210 31.04 -6.58 7.84
C VAL A 210 32.03 -5.43 8.02
N LYS A 211 31.54 -4.20 8.22
CA LYS A 211 32.39 -3.04 8.50
C LYS A 211 33.19 -3.23 9.79
N SER A 212 32.55 -3.69 10.83
CA SER A 212 33.16 -3.95 12.13
C SER A 212 34.25 -5.04 12.01
N ALA A 213 33.93 -6.17 11.39
CA ALA A 213 34.84 -7.25 11.14
C ALA A 213 36.06 -6.80 10.30
N ALA A 214 35.82 -6.01 9.25
CA ALA A 214 36.88 -5.46 8.41
C ALA A 214 37.80 -4.51 9.20
N MET A 215 37.20 -3.67 10.07
CA MET A 215 37.98 -2.74 10.90
C MET A 215 38.82 -3.49 11.94
N PHE A 216 38.23 -4.41 12.70
CA PHE A 216 38.97 -5.21 13.69
C PHE A 216 40.00 -6.11 13.03
N GLY A 217 39.66 -6.80 11.93
CA GLY A 217 40.60 -7.63 11.16
C GLY A 217 41.75 -6.81 10.57
N GLY A 218 41.45 -5.64 10.04
CA GLY A 218 42.45 -4.71 9.51
C GLY A 218 43.45 -4.23 10.59
N VAL A 219 42.94 -3.78 11.74
CA VAL A 219 43.77 -3.37 12.88
C VAL A 219 44.63 -4.53 13.35
N PHE A 220 44.03 -5.72 13.50
CA PHE A 220 44.80 -6.91 13.93
C PHE A 220 45.88 -7.31 12.92
N ALA A 221 45.57 -7.28 11.63
CA ALA A 221 46.56 -7.54 10.56
C ALA A 221 47.72 -6.56 10.60
N ILE A 222 47.45 -5.25 10.76
CA ILE A 222 48.51 -4.22 10.90
C ILE A 222 49.37 -4.49 12.14
N LEU A 223 48.75 -4.87 13.25
CA LEU A 223 49.45 -5.18 14.49
C LEU A 223 50.39 -6.39 14.32
N VAL A 224 49.91 -7.47 13.73
CA VAL A 224 50.68 -8.66 13.43
C VAL A 224 51.83 -8.32 12.49
N CYS A 225 51.58 -7.59 11.39
CA CYS A 225 52.63 -7.13 10.49
C CYS A 225 53.70 -6.28 11.20
N PHE A 226 53.28 -5.40 12.09
CA PHE A 226 54.21 -4.58 12.88
C PHE A 226 55.09 -5.46 13.79
N LEU A 227 54.53 -6.45 14.42
CA LEU A 227 55.23 -7.35 15.34
C LEU A 227 56.30 -8.19 14.60
N PHE A 228 55.97 -8.61 13.36
CA PHE A 228 56.89 -9.39 12.52
C PHE A 228 57.96 -8.56 11.84
N LEU A 229 57.58 -7.43 11.22
CA LEU A 229 58.50 -6.59 10.45
C LEU A 229 59.35 -5.67 11.32
N ARG A 230 58.89 -5.30 12.51
CA ARG A 230 59.57 -4.36 13.45
C ARG A 230 60.04 -3.05 12.80
N ARG A 231 59.42 -2.65 11.67
CA ARG A 231 59.74 -1.41 10.92
C ARG A 231 58.44 -0.63 10.67
N PHE A 232 58.34 0.55 11.26
CA PHE A 232 57.15 1.42 11.12
C PHE A 232 56.88 1.78 9.65
N ALA A 233 57.90 2.10 8.85
CA ALA A 233 57.70 2.50 7.48
C ALA A 233 57.06 1.40 6.61
N SER A 234 57.49 0.15 6.74
CA SER A 234 56.95 -0.97 5.97
C SER A 234 55.54 -1.33 6.44
N THR A 235 55.25 -1.27 7.74
CA THR A 235 53.93 -1.52 8.31
C THR A 235 52.91 -0.46 7.88
N PHE A 236 53.35 0.81 7.80
CA PHE A 236 52.50 1.92 7.35
C PHE A 236 52.11 1.77 5.88
N VAL A 237 53.02 1.35 5.01
CA VAL A 237 52.71 1.10 3.59
C VAL A 237 51.69 -0.03 3.44
N ILE A 238 51.84 -1.14 4.19
CA ILE A 238 50.88 -2.25 4.19
C ILE A 238 49.55 -1.80 4.77
N GLY A 239 49.59 -1.04 5.86
CA GLY A 239 48.38 -0.51 6.50
C GLY A 239 47.54 0.43 5.62
N LEU A 240 48.24 1.16 4.71
CA LEU A 240 47.56 2.00 3.71
C LEU A 240 47.07 1.19 2.50
N ALA A 241 47.79 0.14 2.11
CA ALA A 241 47.39 -0.69 0.98
C ALA A 241 46.08 -1.43 1.19
N VAL A 242 45.78 -1.90 2.44
CA VAL A 242 44.56 -2.63 2.77
C VAL A 242 43.32 -1.79 2.50
N PRO A 243 43.12 -0.58 3.08
CA PRO A 243 41.93 0.22 2.82
C PRO A 243 41.83 0.68 1.36
N ILE A 244 42.97 0.97 0.70
CA ILE A 244 42.96 1.36 -0.71
C ILE A 244 42.45 0.19 -1.57
N SER A 245 42.92 -1.04 -1.31
CA SER A 245 42.48 -2.24 -2.01
C SER A 245 40.97 -2.49 -1.82
N ILE A 246 40.43 -2.29 -0.61
CA ILE A 246 39.00 -2.44 -0.33
C ILE A 246 38.20 -1.41 -1.12
N VAL A 247 38.63 -0.13 -1.09
CA VAL A 247 37.93 0.93 -1.86
C VAL A 247 37.99 0.66 -3.35
N ALA A 248 39.15 0.20 -3.89
CA ALA A 248 39.29 -0.12 -5.30
C ALA A 248 38.46 -1.33 -5.75
N THR A 249 38.09 -2.23 -4.82
CA THR A 249 37.27 -3.41 -5.12
C THR A 249 35.77 -3.10 -5.10
N PHE A 250 35.36 -2.14 -4.27
CA PHE A 250 33.93 -1.81 -4.07
C PHE A 250 33.52 -0.42 -4.60
N GLY A 251 34.44 0.34 -5.13
CA GLY A 251 34.19 1.62 -5.82
C GLY A 251 34.11 1.43 -7.31
#